data_968ea63382f97903cf0c7069933df2a2
#
_entry.id   968ea63382f97903cf0c7069933df2a2
#
_cell.length_a   1.000
_cell.length_b   1.000
_cell.length_c   1.000
_cell.angle_alpha   90.00
_cell.angle_beta   90.00
_cell.angle_gamma   90.00
#
_symmetry.space_group_name_H-M   'P 1'
#
loop_
_entity.id
_entity.type
_entity.pdbx_description
1 polymer ?
#
loop_
_entity_poly.entity_id
_entity_poly.type
_entity_poly.pdbx_seq_one_letter_code
_entity_poly.pdbx_strand_id
1 'polypeptide(L)'
;MTVIVELAAQFDERTWAARTPCADWRAADLAGHLRCVADDYHEYLDDAPASRLARLLATGAHPDTLTRKLARQNAAELAALPDRPAAEHIAAFAQSARGYARRLALVWDMPHHRYRDVPVTVGGMAGAACAEWHLHAWDLAKALGKEYRPAAPEIVLAGWCAGAPQRCPSAPSQNAGDPWLTLLLTSGRSPAWPGPARGVTGGLRESGGDGI
;
A
#
# COMPACT_ATOMS: atom_id res chain seq x y z
N MET A 1 7.53 -7.35 3.00
CA MET A 1 7.76 -7.95 1.68
C MET A 1 7.38 -9.43 1.65
N THR A 2 7.99 -10.32 2.42
CA THR A 2 7.71 -11.78 2.40
C THR A 2 6.23 -12.09 2.55
N VAL A 3 5.54 -11.47 3.48
CA VAL A 3 4.10 -11.66 3.71
C VAL A 3 3.23 -11.32 2.48
N ILE A 4 3.59 -10.29 1.69
CA ILE A 4 2.86 -9.96 0.46
C ILE A 4 2.98 -11.10 -0.56
N VAL A 5 4.18 -11.67 -0.73
CA VAL A 5 4.42 -12.80 -1.63
C VAL A 5 3.66 -14.05 -1.17
N GLU A 6 3.66 -14.34 0.13
CA GLU A 6 2.94 -15.47 0.73
C GLU A 6 1.41 -15.33 0.60
N LEU A 7 0.88 -14.13 0.75
CA LEU A 7 -0.53 -13.86 0.50
C LEU A 7 -0.85 -14.02 -0.99
N ALA A 8 -0.07 -13.40 -1.87
CA ALA A 8 -0.27 -13.44 -3.31
C ALA A 8 -0.24 -14.87 -3.89
N ALA A 9 0.58 -15.75 -3.34
CA ALA A 9 0.65 -17.17 -3.73
C ALA A 9 -0.67 -17.94 -3.50
N GLN A 10 -1.62 -17.37 -2.76
CA GLN A 10 -2.92 -17.98 -2.47
C GLN A 10 -4.05 -17.45 -3.37
N PHE A 11 -3.72 -16.52 -4.29
CA PHE A 11 -4.70 -15.91 -5.18
C PHE A 11 -4.92 -16.77 -6.42
N ASP A 12 -6.17 -16.98 -6.75
CA ASP A 12 -6.64 -17.45 -8.04
C ASP A 12 -7.18 -16.27 -8.89
N GLU A 13 -7.61 -16.53 -10.11
CA GLU A 13 -8.15 -15.49 -11.00
C GLU A 13 -9.32 -14.71 -10.39
N ARG A 14 -10.20 -15.41 -9.68
CA ARG A 14 -11.36 -14.79 -9.02
C ARG A 14 -10.91 -13.85 -7.90
N THR A 15 -9.92 -14.26 -7.12
CA THR A 15 -9.40 -13.47 -6.01
C THR A 15 -8.62 -12.25 -6.52
N TRP A 16 -7.87 -12.38 -7.62
CA TRP A 16 -7.23 -11.24 -8.26
C TRP A 16 -8.24 -10.19 -8.77
N ALA A 17 -9.42 -10.63 -9.21
CA ALA A 17 -10.51 -9.73 -9.61
C ALA A 17 -11.29 -9.12 -8.43
N ALA A 18 -11.06 -9.59 -7.20
CA ALA A 18 -11.78 -9.12 -6.02
C ALA A 18 -11.42 -7.68 -5.65
N ARG A 19 -12.41 -6.94 -5.10
CA ARG A 19 -12.19 -5.62 -4.53
C ARG A 19 -11.33 -5.70 -3.28
N THR A 20 -10.54 -4.67 -3.05
CA THR A 20 -9.76 -4.48 -1.82
C THR A 20 -10.32 -3.31 -0.99
N PRO A 21 -9.92 -3.17 0.28
CA PRO A 21 -10.22 -1.98 1.07
C PRO A 21 -9.56 -0.70 0.54
N CYS A 22 -8.55 -0.82 -0.34
CA CYS A 22 -7.99 0.32 -1.05
C CYS A 22 -9.00 0.76 -2.11
N ALA A 23 -9.61 1.91 -1.90
CA ALA A 23 -10.76 2.38 -2.68
C ALA A 23 -10.49 2.30 -4.20
N ASP A 24 -11.48 1.79 -4.92
CA ASP A 24 -11.49 1.62 -6.38
C ASP A 24 -10.53 0.57 -6.96
N TRP A 25 -9.66 -0.05 -6.17
CA TRP A 25 -8.68 -1.03 -6.63
C TRP A 25 -9.12 -2.47 -6.40
N ARG A 26 -8.89 -3.30 -7.41
CA ARG A 26 -8.90 -4.75 -7.30
C ARG A 26 -7.54 -5.23 -6.77
N ALA A 27 -7.47 -6.47 -6.35
CA ALA A 27 -6.20 -7.06 -5.92
C ALA A 27 -5.14 -7.07 -7.03
N ALA A 28 -5.53 -7.25 -8.28
CA ALA A 28 -4.63 -7.16 -9.44
C ALA A 28 -4.06 -5.74 -9.63
N ASP A 29 -4.89 -4.71 -9.46
CA ASP A 29 -4.44 -3.30 -9.52
C ASP A 29 -3.43 -3.02 -8.41
N LEU A 30 -3.69 -3.56 -7.22
CA LEU A 30 -2.80 -3.44 -6.07
C LEU A 30 -1.44 -4.12 -6.30
N ALA A 31 -1.41 -5.27 -6.99
CA ALA A 31 -0.15 -5.92 -7.39
C ALA A 31 0.66 -5.05 -8.36
N GLY A 32 0.01 -4.41 -9.33
CA GLY A 32 0.64 -3.44 -10.23
C GLY A 32 1.20 -2.23 -9.48
N HIS A 33 0.40 -1.65 -8.57
CA HIS A 33 0.82 -0.52 -7.74
C HIS A 33 2.05 -0.86 -6.87
N LEU A 34 2.05 -2.00 -6.20
CA LEU A 34 3.19 -2.45 -5.39
C LEU A 34 4.48 -2.50 -6.21
N ARG A 35 4.42 -2.95 -7.47
CA ARG A 35 5.56 -2.93 -8.38
C ARG A 35 6.03 -1.50 -8.65
N CYS A 36 5.13 -0.59 -9.07
CA CYS A 36 5.48 0.80 -9.37
C CYS A 36 6.16 1.47 -8.18
N VAL A 37 5.56 1.36 -6.99
CA VAL A 37 6.10 1.96 -5.77
C VAL A 37 7.48 1.40 -5.40
N ALA A 38 7.71 0.09 -5.56
CA ALA A 38 9.03 -0.50 -5.30
C ALA A 38 10.09 -0.03 -6.28
N ASP A 39 9.73 0.19 -7.56
CA ASP A 39 10.63 0.73 -8.57
C ASP A 39 10.93 2.21 -8.28
N ASP A 40 9.94 3.02 -7.91
CA ASP A 40 10.11 4.41 -7.48
C ASP A 40 11.06 4.55 -6.28
N TYR A 41 11.00 3.64 -5.31
CA TYR A 41 11.91 3.69 -4.15
C TYR A 41 13.39 3.49 -4.55
N HIS A 42 13.68 2.77 -5.62
CA HIS A 42 15.05 2.71 -6.17
C HIS A 42 15.49 4.05 -6.74
N GLU A 43 14.63 4.71 -7.53
CA GLU A 43 14.90 6.04 -8.09
C GLU A 43 15.16 7.05 -6.98
N TYR A 44 14.41 6.97 -5.88
CA TYR A 44 14.60 7.86 -4.73
C TYR A 44 15.95 7.69 -4.03
N LEU A 45 16.59 6.52 -4.12
CA LEU A 45 17.95 6.34 -3.61
C LEU A 45 19.02 6.92 -4.52
N ASP A 46 18.78 6.96 -5.83
CA ASP A 46 19.75 7.49 -6.80
C ASP A 46 19.81 9.02 -6.76
N ASP A 47 18.68 9.68 -6.58
CA ASP A 47 18.59 11.15 -6.52
C ASP A 47 17.52 11.59 -5.52
N ALA A 48 17.69 11.16 -4.26
CA ALA A 48 16.69 11.37 -3.22
C ALA A 48 16.20 12.82 -3.09
N PRO A 49 17.08 13.86 -3.02
CA PRO A 49 16.62 15.25 -2.86
C PRO A 49 15.92 15.82 -4.10
N ALA A 50 16.24 15.33 -5.29
CA ALA A 50 15.68 15.76 -6.56
C ALA A 50 14.57 14.85 -7.09
N SER A 51 14.25 13.77 -6.38
CA SER A 51 13.18 12.86 -6.76
C SER A 51 11.84 13.59 -6.86
N ARG A 52 10.95 13.06 -7.71
CA ARG A 52 9.61 13.61 -7.91
C ARG A 52 8.83 13.66 -6.60
N LEU A 53 8.92 12.62 -5.78
CA LEU A 53 8.27 12.55 -4.48
C LEU A 53 8.84 13.59 -3.52
N ALA A 54 10.18 13.70 -3.42
CA ALA A 54 10.82 14.68 -2.55
C ALA A 54 10.38 16.11 -2.91
N ARG A 55 10.37 16.45 -4.21
CA ARG A 55 9.87 17.76 -4.68
C ARG A 55 8.40 17.99 -4.33
N LEU A 56 7.54 16.97 -4.51
CA LEU A 56 6.13 17.08 -4.15
C LEU A 56 5.94 17.31 -2.64
N LEU A 57 6.64 16.57 -1.81
CA LEU A 57 6.55 16.67 -0.35
C LEU A 57 7.15 17.99 0.16
N ALA A 58 8.24 18.46 -0.44
CA ALA A 58 8.87 19.74 -0.10
C ALA A 58 7.99 20.98 -0.38
N THR A 59 6.90 20.84 -1.16
CA THR A 59 5.96 21.94 -1.39
C THR A 59 5.24 22.40 -0.13
N GLY A 60 5.27 21.62 0.96
CA GLY A 60 4.50 21.89 2.17
C GLY A 60 2.99 21.92 1.96
N ALA A 61 2.50 21.38 0.83
CA ALA A 61 1.08 21.39 0.50
C ALA A 61 0.26 20.67 1.56
N HIS A 62 -1.01 21.07 1.69
CA HIS A 62 -1.94 20.43 2.62
C HIS A 62 -2.05 18.93 2.34
N PRO A 63 -2.14 18.05 3.37
CA PRO A 63 -2.18 16.59 3.21
C PRO A 63 -3.20 16.10 2.18
N ASP A 64 -4.41 16.66 2.13
CA ASP A 64 -5.44 16.28 1.15
C ASP A 64 -5.02 16.59 -0.30
N THR A 65 -4.28 17.69 -0.50
CA THR A 65 -3.76 18.04 -1.83
C THR A 65 -2.66 17.06 -2.25
N LEU A 66 -1.78 16.68 -1.32
CA LEU A 66 -0.76 15.66 -1.55
C LEU A 66 -1.42 14.31 -1.87
N THR A 67 -2.42 13.90 -1.09
CA THR A 67 -3.15 12.65 -1.31
C THR A 67 -3.78 12.60 -2.70
N ARG A 68 -4.47 13.67 -3.14
CA ARG A 68 -5.06 13.73 -4.49
C ARG A 68 -4.03 13.69 -5.60
N LYS A 69 -2.88 14.35 -5.42
CA LYS A 69 -1.79 14.32 -6.41
C LYS A 69 -1.17 12.93 -6.52
N LEU A 70 -0.88 12.29 -5.38
CA LEU A 70 -0.37 10.92 -5.35
C LEU A 70 -1.37 9.92 -5.95
N ALA A 71 -2.65 10.04 -5.65
CA ALA A 71 -3.67 9.16 -6.22
C ALA A 71 -3.74 9.26 -7.75
N ARG A 72 -3.66 10.48 -8.32
CA ARG A 72 -3.61 10.68 -9.77
C ARG A 72 -2.35 10.10 -10.40
N GLN A 73 -1.21 10.26 -9.73
CA GLN A 73 0.05 9.71 -10.17
C GLN A 73 -0.01 8.19 -10.18
N ASN A 74 -0.42 7.56 -9.09
CA ASN A 74 -0.54 6.11 -8.98
C ASN A 74 -1.47 5.53 -10.06
N ALA A 75 -2.60 6.21 -10.34
CA ALA A 75 -3.51 5.81 -11.41
C ALA A 75 -2.86 5.89 -12.79
N ALA A 76 -2.07 6.92 -13.06
CA ALA A 76 -1.36 7.06 -14.34
C ALA A 76 -0.24 6.01 -14.51
N GLU A 77 0.50 5.72 -13.45
CA GLU A 77 1.54 4.69 -13.44
C GLU A 77 0.95 3.30 -13.66
N LEU A 78 -0.14 2.99 -12.96
CA LEU A 78 -0.86 1.73 -13.13
C LEU A 78 -1.38 1.56 -14.57
N ALA A 79 -1.93 2.61 -15.16
CA ALA A 79 -2.41 2.60 -16.55
C ALA A 79 -1.29 2.45 -17.59
N ALA A 80 -0.06 2.83 -17.24
CA ALA A 80 1.11 2.70 -18.11
C ALA A 80 1.81 1.33 -18.00
N LEU A 81 1.43 0.50 -17.03
CA LEU A 81 2.00 -0.83 -16.89
C LEU A 81 1.62 -1.72 -18.09
N PRO A 82 2.55 -2.59 -18.54
CA PRO A 82 2.21 -3.61 -19.51
C PRO A 82 1.16 -4.56 -18.96
N ASP A 83 0.26 -5.00 -19.83
CA ASP A 83 -0.73 -6.05 -19.50
C ASP A 83 -0.01 -7.37 -19.21
N ARG A 84 0.06 -7.73 -17.94
CA ARG A 84 0.69 -8.94 -17.43
C ARG A 84 -0.11 -9.52 -16.29
N PRO A 85 0.00 -10.84 -16.04
CA PRO A 85 -0.59 -11.47 -14.87
C PRO A 85 -0.17 -10.78 -13.56
N ALA A 86 -1.09 -10.60 -12.63
CA ALA A 86 -0.84 -9.95 -11.34
C ALA A 86 0.30 -10.64 -10.55
N ALA A 87 0.44 -11.95 -10.67
CA ALA A 87 1.53 -12.70 -10.06
C ALA A 87 2.93 -12.27 -10.56
N GLU A 88 3.06 -11.85 -11.83
CA GLU A 88 4.31 -11.32 -12.37
C GLU A 88 4.64 -9.94 -11.80
N HIS A 89 3.62 -9.11 -11.56
CA HIS A 89 3.81 -7.83 -10.87
C HIS A 89 4.29 -8.05 -9.43
N ILE A 90 3.76 -9.03 -8.71
CA ILE A 90 4.24 -9.40 -7.37
C ILE A 90 5.69 -9.92 -7.40
N ALA A 91 6.05 -10.73 -8.39
CA ALA A 91 7.43 -11.19 -8.53
C ALA A 91 8.41 -10.04 -8.78
N ALA A 92 8.04 -9.10 -9.66
CA ALA A 92 8.82 -7.89 -9.93
C ALA A 92 8.92 -7.00 -8.67
N PHE A 93 7.81 -6.76 -7.98
CA PHE A 93 7.80 -6.09 -6.67
C PHE A 93 8.80 -6.71 -5.70
N ALA A 94 8.76 -8.03 -5.54
CA ALA A 94 9.62 -8.72 -4.60
C ALA A 94 11.11 -8.63 -4.97
N GLN A 95 11.43 -8.59 -6.26
CA GLN A 95 12.79 -8.39 -6.76
C GLN A 95 13.26 -6.96 -6.46
N SER A 96 12.48 -5.96 -6.83
CA SER A 96 12.78 -4.55 -6.63
C SER A 96 12.92 -4.23 -5.13
N ALA A 97 11.97 -4.64 -4.30
CA ALA A 97 12.00 -4.42 -2.87
C ALA A 97 13.22 -5.04 -2.17
N ARG A 98 13.69 -6.22 -2.62
CA ARG A 98 14.95 -6.80 -2.12
C ARG A 98 16.17 -5.98 -2.53
N GLY A 99 16.19 -5.49 -3.76
CA GLY A 99 17.23 -4.58 -4.25
C GLY A 99 17.31 -3.31 -3.43
N TYR A 100 16.16 -2.66 -3.22
CA TYR A 100 16.02 -1.48 -2.38
C TYR A 100 16.55 -1.72 -0.96
N ALA A 101 16.10 -2.79 -0.28
CA ALA A 101 16.51 -3.09 1.09
C ALA A 101 18.04 -3.28 1.23
N ARG A 102 18.70 -3.90 0.23
CA ARG A 102 20.16 -4.05 0.25
C ARG A 102 20.91 -2.71 0.15
N ARG A 103 20.35 -1.72 -0.53
CA ARG A 103 20.96 -0.41 -0.70
C ARG A 103 20.78 0.48 0.51
N LEU A 104 19.72 0.31 1.29
CA LEU A 104 19.37 1.17 2.41
C LEU A 104 20.47 1.30 3.47
N ALA A 105 21.19 0.21 3.77
CA ALA A 105 22.25 0.22 4.79
C ALA A 105 23.37 1.22 4.49
N LEU A 106 23.57 1.56 3.22
CA LEU A 106 24.64 2.49 2.77
C LEU A 106 24.21 3.97 2.84
N VAL A 107 22.92 4.24 2.89
CA VAL A 107 22.37 5.59 2.71
C VAL A 107 21.34 5.98 3.78
N TRP A 108 21.19 5.17 4.83
CA TRP A 108 20.13 5.28 5.83
C TRP A 108 19.97 6.67 6.42
N ASP A 109 21.06 7.32 6.80
CA ASP A 109 21.07 8.63 7.44
C ASP A 109 21.14 9.80 6.45
N MET A 110 21.17 9.52 5.15
CA MET A 110 21.21 10.58 4.15
C MET A 110 19.91 11.40 4.15
N PRO A 111 20.01 12.74 3.95
CA PRO A 111 18.82 13.58 3.80
C PRO A 111 18.03 13.15 2.56
N HIS A 112 16.69 13.03 2.72
CA HIS A 112 15.79 12.81 1.60
C HIS A 112 15.06 14.11 1.22
N HIS A 113 14.29 14.68 2.13
CA HIS A 113 13.58 15.95 1.92
C HIS A 113 13.28 16.65 3.25
N ARG A 114 12.69 17.83 3.17
CA ARG A 114 12.09 18.51 4.32
C ARG A 114 10.59 18.66 4.09
N TYR A 115 9.81 18.29 5.08
CA TYR A 115 8.41 18.66 5.12
C TYR A 115 8.24 19.80 6.13
N ARG A 116 8.01 21.02 5.64
CA ARG A 116 8.13 22.24 6.45
C ARG A 116 9.51 22.29 7.11
N ASP A 117 9.56 22.31 8.46
CA ASP A 117 10.81 22.33 9.22
C ASP A 117 11.31 20.96 9.67
N VAL A 118 10.55 19.90 9.39
CA VAL A 118 10.91 18.52 9.77
C VAL A 118 11.80 17.91 8.70
N PRO A 119 13.07 17.59 9.01
CA PRO A 119 13.91 16.83 8.09
C PRO A 119 13.47 15.37 8.05
N VAL A 120 13.42 14.80 6.86
CA VAL A 120 13.15 13.38 6.62
C VAL A 120 14.38 12.76 5.97
N THR A 121 14.88 11.68 6.55
CA THR A 121 16.01 10.90 6.03
C THR A 121 15.54 9.80 5.10
N VAL A 122 16.47 9.18 4.38
CA VAL A 122 16.21 7.97 3.59
C VAL A 122 15.66 6.85 4.49
N GLY A 123 16.21 6.67 5.71
CA GLY A 123 15.69 5.73 6.69
C GLY A 123 14.25 6.03 7.13
N GLY A 124 13.90 7.31 7.28
CA GLY A 124 12.52 7.73 7.53
C GLY A 124 11.59 7.32 6.38
N MET A 125 12.00 7.56 5.12
CA MET A 125 11.25 7.12 3.94
C MET A 125 11.12 5.61 3.86
N ALA A 126 12.18 4.86 4.21
CA ALA A 126 12.11 3.40 4.28
C ALA A 126 11.12 2.92 5.34
N GLY A 127 11.00 3.63 6.45
CA GLY A 127 9.97 3.38 7.47
C GLY A 127 8.56 3.57 6.93
N ALA A 128 8.31 4.65 6.17
CA ALA A 128 7.02 4.87 5.51
C ALA A 128 6.74 3.81 4.44
N ALA A 129 7.73 3.42 3.63
CA ALA A 129 7.61 2.33 2.66
C ALA A 129 7.24 1.00 3.32
N CYS A 130 7.90 0.67 4.43
CA CYS A 130 7.59 -0.52 5.21
C CYS A 130 6.14 -0.50 5.70
N ALA A 131 5.68 0.63 6.22
CA ALA A 131 4.31 0.80 6.68
C ALA A 131 3.30 0.65 5.52
N GLU A 132 3.57 1.23 4.36
CA GLU A 132 2.75 1.11 3.16
C GLU A 132 2.63 -0.35 2.72
N TRP A 133 3.74 -1.10 2.71
CA TRP A 133 3.70 -2.53 2.37
C TRP A 133 2.90 -3.36 3.38
N HIS A 134 2.93 -3.02 4.67
CA HIS A 134 2.08 -3.66 5.66
C HIS A 134 0.60 -3.32 5.49
N LEU A 135 0.30 -2.08 5.13
CA LEU A 135 -1.06 -1.66 4.81
C LEU A 135 -1.62 -2.42 3.58
N HIS A 136 -0.81 -2.56 2.52
CA HIS A 136 -1.20 -3.32 1.34
C HIS A 136 -1.22 -4.85 1.57
N ALA A 137 -0.41 -5.38 2.48
CA ALA A 137 -0.57 -6.76 2.94
C ALA A 137 -1.92 -6.98 3.62
N TRP A 138 -2.39 -6.00 4.41
CA TRP A 138 -3.72 -6.03 5.00
C TRP A 138 -4.82 -5.95 3.93
N ASP A 139 -4.68 -5.06 2.93
CA ASP A 139 -5.63 -4.95 1.81
C ASP A 139 -5.76 -6.29 1.06
N LEU A 140 -4.63 -6.96 0.77
CA LEU A 140 -4.61 -8.28 0.13
C LEU A 140 -5.20 -9.38 1.01
N ALA A 141 -4.88 -9.39 2.31
CA ALA A 141 -5.44 -10.34 3.25
C ALA A 141 -6.98 -10.22 3.32
N LYS A 142 -7.50 -8.98 3.35
CA LYS A 142 -8.94 -8.73 3.33
C LYS A 142 -9.60 -9.22 2.03
N ALA A 143 -8.96 -9.08 0.88
CA ALA A 143 -9.45 -9.65 -0.38
C ALA A 143 -9.55 -11.19 -0.34
N LEU A 144 -8.67 -11.86 0.43
CA LEU A 144 -8.73 -13.29 0.73
C LEU A 144 -9.73 -13.67 1.83
N GLY A 145 -10.39 -12.69 2.48
CA GLY A 145 -11.23 -12.93 3.66
C GLY A 145 -10.41 -13.33 4.90
N LYS A 146 -9.14 -12.91 4.97
CA LYS A 146 -8.22 -13.21 6.07
C LYS A 146 -7.93 -11.99 6.93
N GLU A 147 -7.54 -12.25 8.17
CA GLU A 147 -7.01 -11.21 9.04
C GLU A 147 -5.48 -11.09 8.85
N TYR A 148 -5.01 -9.86 8.98
CA TYR A 148 -3.58 -9.55 8.97
C TYR A 148 -3.25 -8.46 9.97
N ARG A 149 -2.14 -8.65 10.68
CA ARG A 149 -1.55 -7.69 11.59
C ARG A 149 -0.03 -7.87 11.57
N PRO A 150 0.79 -6.80 11.50
CA PRO A 150 2.24 -6.92 11.62
C PRO A 150 2.64 -7.39 13.02
N ALA A 151 3.78 -8.07 13.13
CA ALA A 151 4.29 -8.56 14.43
C ALA A 151 4.68 -7.43 15.40
N ALA A 152 5.12 -6.28 14.86
CA ALA A 152 5.55 -5.10 15.62
C ALA A 152 4.85 -3.84 15.10
N PRO A 153 3.55 -3.67 15.38
CA PRO A 153 2.75 -2.58 14.83
C PRO A 153 3.20 -1.20 15.31
N GLU A 154 3.79 -1.10 16.49
CA GLU A 154 4.39 0.12 17.04
C GLU A 154 5.59 0.59 16.21
N ILE A 155 6.43 -0.33 15.72
CA ILE A 155 7.57 -0.02 14.84
C ILE A 155 7.05 0.46 13.47
N VAL A 156 6.00 -0.20 12.95
CA VAL A 156 5.39 0.17 11.68
C VAL A 156 4.79 1.58 11.75
N LEU A 157 4.07 1.91 12.82
CA LEU A 157 3.53 3.25 13.04
C LEU A 157 4.64 4.30 13.20
N ALA A 158 5.69 3.99 13.96
CA ALA A 158 6.84 4.90 14.11
C ALA A 158 7.53 5.17 12.77
N GLY A 159 7.72 4.13 11.95
CA GLY A 159 8.26 4.27 10.58
C GLY A 159 7.37 5.13 9.69
N TRP A 160 6.06 4.96 9.75
CA TRP A 160 5.10 5.81 9.05
C TRP A 160 5.27 7.28 9.44
N CYS A 161 5.33 7.57 10.73
CA CYS A 161 5.48 8.94 11.23
C CYS A 161 6.84 9.55 10.85
N ALA A 162 7.91 8.77 10.82
CA ALA A 162 9.24 9.24 10.45
C ALA A 162 9.34 9.64 8.97
N GLY A 163 8.68 8.91 8.07
CA GLY A 163 8.73 9.17 6.63
C GLY A 163 7.57 10.03 6.11
N ALA A 164 6.45 10.08 6.83
CA ALA A 164 5.26 10.85 6.46
C ALA A 164 4.76 11.70 7.63
N PRO A 165 5.57 12.65 8.15
CA PRO A 165 5.23 13.43 9.34
C PRO A 165 3.93 14.21 9.18
N GLN A 166 3.53 14.59 7.95
CA GLN A 166 2.27 15.25 7.63
C GLN A 166 1.03 14.38 7.88
N ARG A 167 1.20 13.06 8.00
CA ARG A 167 0.14 12.08 8.24
C ARG A 167 0.20 11.46 9.63
N CYS A 168 1.22 11.82 10.41
CA CYS A 168 1.34 11.35 11.78
C CYS A 168 0.23 11.99 12.65
N PRO A 169 -0.50 11.22 13.47
CA PRO A 169 -1.53 11.79 14.33
C PRO A 169 -0.93 12.79 15.31
N SER A 170 -1.52 13.98 15.36
CA SER A 170 -1.04 15.11 16.19
C SER A 170 -1.33 14.95 17.70
N ALA A 171 -2.19 13.99 18.07
CA ALA A 171 -2.56 13.68 19.45
C ALA A 171 -2.90 12.20 19.58
N PRO A 172 -2.80 11.61 20.78
CA PRO A 172 -3.34 10.27 20.98
C PRO A 172 -4.82 10.29 20.63
N SER A 173 -5.16 9.62 19.51
CA SER A 173 -6.54 9.39 19.13
C SER A 173 -7.24 8.59 20.24
N GLN A 174 -8.58 8.56 20.26
CA GLN A 174 -9.36 7.73 21.20
C GLN A 174 -8.97 6.24 21.16
N ASN A 175 -8.19 5.82 20.16
CA ASN A 175 -7.60 4.48 19.99
C ASN A 175 -6.11 4.43 20.37
N ALA A 176 -5.63 5.31 21.25
CA ALA A 176 -4.21 5.46 21.64
C ALA A 176 -3.57 4.17 22.18
N GLY A 177 -4.33 3.10 22.41
CA GLY A 177 -3.84 1.81 22.86
C GLY A 177 -3.42 0.83 21.75
N ASP A 178 -3.82 1.04 20.48
CA ASP A 178 -3.53 0.12 19.38
C ASP A 178 -2.84 0.83 18.20
N PRO A 179 -1.50 0.70 18.06
CA PRO A 179 -0.74 1.32 16.98
C PRO A 179 -1.19 0.88 15.57
N TRP A 180 -1.61 -0.38 15.40
CA TRP A 180 -2.08 -0.87 14.11
C TRP A 180 -3.42 -0.25 13.71
N LEU A 181 -4.37 -0.22 14.63
CA LEU A 181 -5.65 0.45 14.42
C LEU A 181 -5.46 1.93 14.10
N THR A 182 -4.56 2.60 14.83
CA THR A 182 -4.20 4.00 14.55
C THR A 182 -3.69 4.16 13.13
N LEU A 183 -2.77 3.30 12.67
CA LEU A 183 -2.23 3.36 11.31
C LEU A 183 -3.31 3.09 10.25
N LEU A 184 -4.18 2.11 10.42
CA LEU A 184 -5.29 1.84 9.51
C LEU A 184 -6.19 3.08 9.35
N LEU A 185 -6.62 3.68 10.46
CA LEU A 185 -7.50 4.84 10.44
C LEU A 185 -6.83 6.07 9.81
N THR A 186 -5.58 6.35 10.15
CA THR A 186 -4.83 7.50 9.58
C THR A 186 -4.52 7.34 8.11
N SER A 187 -4.44 6.09 7.62
CA SER A 187 -4.28 5.79 6.19
C SER A 187 -5.61 5.73 5.43
N GLY A 188 -6.75 6.01 6.10
CA GLY A 188 -8.08 6.02 5.50
C GLY A 188 -8.73 4.64 5.35
N ARG A 189 -8.18 3.61 5.99
CA ARG A 189 -8.77 2.26 5.96
C ARG A 189 -9.79 2.06 7.06
N SER A 190 -10.90 1.35 6.73
CA SER A 190 -11.90 0.98 7.71
C SER A 190 -11.66 -0.45 8.21
N PRO A 191 -11.38 -0.65 9.51
CA PRO A 191 -11.28 -1.99 10.08
C PRO A 191 -12.53 -2.84 9.90
N ALA A 192 -13.68 -2.19 9.78
CA ALA A 192 -14.99 -2.84 9.57
C ALA A 192 -15.28 -3.15 8.08
N TRP A 193 -14.28 -3.13 7.19
CA TRP A 193 -14.51 -3.47 5.79
C TRP A 193 -15.10 -4.87 5.63
N PRO A 194 -16.29 -5.02 4.97
CA PRO A 194 -17.07 -6.25 5.02
C PRO A 194 -16.51 -7.40 4.17
N GLY A 195 -15.40 -7.17 3.48
CA GLY A 195 -14.86 -8.11 2.48
C GLY A 195 -15.49 -7.94 1.09
N PRO A 196 -14.96 -8.63 0.09
CA PRO A 196 -15.56 -8.67 -1.24
C PRO A 196 -16.95 -9.30 -1.14
N ALA A 197 -17.95 -8.69 -1.78
CA ALA A 197 -19.29 -9.25 -1.84
C ALA A 197 -19.22 -10.72 -2.30
N ARG A 198 -19.63 -11.65 -1.47
CA ARG A 198 -19.77 -13.04 -1.90
C ARG A 198 -20.78 -13.03 -3.02
N GLY A 199 -20.35 -13.40 -4.23
CA GLY A 199 -21.24 -13.51 -5.38
C GLY A 199 -22.44 -14.35 -4.97
N VAL A 200 -23.62 -13.80 -5.08
CA VAL A 200 -24.85 -14.57 -5.01
C VAL A 200 -24.75 -15.59 -6.15
N THR A 201 -24.48 -16.83 -5.81
CA THR A 201 -24.63 -17.93 -6.75
C THR A 201 -26.10 -17.91 -7.12
N GLY A 202 -26.39 -17.35 -8.31
CA GLY A 202 -27.70 -17.37 -8.88
C GLY A 202 -28.12 -18.84 -9.00
N GLY A 203 -28.99 -19.29 -8.09
CA GLY A 203 -29.69 -20.52 -8.27
C GLY A 203 -30.51 -20.39 -9.56
N LEU A 204 -30.06 -21.08 -10.60
CA LEU A 204 -30.91 -21.41 -11.74
C LEU A 204 -32.19 -22.07 -11.15
N ARG A 205 -33.26 -21.31 -11.04
CA ARG A 205 -34.59 -21.89 -10.91
C ARG A 205 -34.83 -22.59 -12.24
N GLU A 206 -34.67 -23.89 -12.24
CA GLU A 206 -35.33 -24.73 -13.24
C GLU A 206 -36.83 -24.48 -13.14
N SER A 207 -37.36 -23.72 -14.08
CA SER A 207 -38.79 -23.67 -14.35
C SER A 207 -39.17 -24.99 -14.99
N GLY A 208 -39.59 -25.95 -14.16
CA GLY A 208 -40.29 -27.13 -14.61
C GLY A 208 -41.51 -26.71 -15.41
N GLY A 209 -41.47 -26.95 -16.70
CA GLY A 209 -42.64 -26.91 -17.56
C GLY A 209 -43.43 -28.19 -17.33
N ASP A 210 -44.55 -28.07 -16.69
CA ASP A 210 -45.60 -29.08 -16.84
C ASP A 210 -46.47 -28.71 -18.02
N GLY A 211 -46.44 -29.57 -19.03
CA GLY A 211 -47.36 -29.53 -20.12
C GLY A 211 -48.73 -30.09 -19.72
N ILE A 212 -49.76 -29.51 -20.31
CA ILE A 212 -50.92 -30.23 -20.88
C ILE A 212 -51.36 -29.47 -22.12
#